data_97f8f966408ed49cd5ecd9c0c8407a83
#
_entry.id   97f8f966408ed49cd5ecd9c0c8407a83
#
_cell.length_a   1.000
_cell.length_b   1.000
_cell.length_c   1.000
_cell.angle_alpha   90.00
_cell.angle_beta   90.00
_cell.angle_gamma   90.00
#
_symmetry.space_group_name_H-M   'P 1'
#
loop_
_entity.id
_entity.type
_entity.pdbx_description
1 polymer ?
#
loop_
_entity_poly.entity_id
_entity_poly.type
_entity_poly.pdbx_seq_one_letter_code
_entity_poly.pdbx_strand_id
1 'polypeptide(L)'
;TIQFSGFTWFVKESSSVVGPGPNFFGSGTDQVWVDAQGFLHLKIKEKNGHWYCAEIISQRKFPDGKFTFQVASRADKLDPNVVAGLFTWNTHPRFHHQEVDIELSCWGNPENFNAQFVVQPYTRSKNIHRFQVELKGDYSTHEFTTGRDFVFFESYHGHPEKSSQGGSINSWLFNSAQGPRIRNAEIRINLWLVDGLPPNNRREAEIIIRRVGYIPMSQLRS
;
A
#
# COMPACT_ATOMS: atom_id res chain seq x y z
N THR A 1 1.65 -13.82 13.53
CA THR A 1 0.68 -13.75 12.40
C THR A 1 -0.65 -13.19 12.88
N ILE A 2 -1.38 -12.53 11.98
CA ILE A 2 -2.74 -12.02 12.23
C ILE A 2 -3.69 -12.53 11.15
N GLN A 3 -5.00 -12.57 11.47
CA GLN A 3 -6.07 -12.85 10.51
C GLN A 3 -6.74 -11.54 10.13
N PHE A 4 -6.80 -11.24 8.83
CA PHE A 4 -7.43 -10.02 8.32
C PHE A 4 -7.97 -10.23 6.91
N SER A 5 -9.19 -9.77 6.63
CA SER A 5 -9.87 -9.87 5.32
C SER A 5 -9.91 -11.27 4.72
N GLY A 6 -10.00 -12.31 5.58
CA GLY A 6 -10.03 -13.72 5.13
C GLY A 6 -8.67 -14.29 4.74
N PHE A 7 -7.58 -13.57 4.99
CA PHE A 7 -6.21 -14.02 4.75
C PHE A 7 -5.41 -14.07 6.05
N THR A 8 -4.39 -14.94 6.06
CA THR A 8 -3.36 -14.98 7.11
C THR A 8 -2.18 -14.12 6.69
N TRP A 9 -1.69 -13.29 7.62
CA TRP A 9 -0.59 -12.35 7.37
C TRP A 9 0.53 -12.55 8.36
N PHE A 10 1.76 -12.48 7.88
CA PHE A 10 2.93 -12.26 8.73
C PHE A 10 3.00 -10.79 9.10
N VAL A 11 3.41 -10.50 10.33
CA VAL A 11 3.79 -9.16 10.75
C VAL A 11 5.30 -9.08 10.69
N LYS A 12 5.83 -8.10 9.97
CA LYS A 12 7.28 -7.88 9.82
C LYS A 12 7.86 -7.35 11.12
N GLU A 13 9.01 -7.91 11.49
CA GLU A 13 9.81 -7.46 12.62
C GLU A 13 11.28 -7.44 12.21
N SER A 14 12.04 -6.47 12.74
CA SER A 14 13.46 -6.38 12.48
C SER A 14 14.23 -5.91 13.71
N SER A 15 15.40 -6.52 13.96
CA SER A 15 16.34 -6.12 15.02
C SER A 15 17.37 -5.07 14.55
N SER A 16 17.38 -4.78 13.26
CA SER A 16 18.25 -3.77 12.62
C SER A 16 17.45 -3.01 11.57
N VAL A 17 18.01 -1.93 11.05
CA VAL A 17 17.38 -1.18 9.97
C VAL A 17 17.36 -2.00 8.68
N VAL A 18 16.21 -2.03 8.02
CA VAL A 18 15.96 -2.76 6.76
C VAL A 18 15.08 -1.92 5.82
N GLY A 19 14.97 -2.35 4.58
CA GLY A 19 14.06 -1.72 3.60
C GLY A 19 12.56 -2.03 3.85
N PRO A 20 11.67 -1.13 3.37
CA PRO A 20 11.97 0.18 2.82
C PRO A 20 12.56 1.10 3.89
N GLY A 21 13.43 2.00 3.48
CA GLY A 21 14.00 2.89 4.46
C GLY A 21 15.46 3.22 4.26
N PRO A 22 16.22 3.38 5.35
CA PRO A 22 16.50 2.44 6.47
C PRO A 22 15.53 2.58 7.67
N ASN A 23 14.77 1.55 7.98
CA ASN A 23 13.78 1.58 9.06
C ASN A 23 13.86 0.34 9.97
N PHE A 24 13.50 0.52 11.25
CA PHE A 24 13.12 -0.59 12.11
C PHE A 24 11.64 -0.94 11.88
N PHE A 25 11.30 -2.22 12.02
CA PHE A 25 9.92 -2.71 11.97
C PHE A 25 9.56 -3.41 13.28
N GLY A 26 8.37 -3.14 13.78
CA GLY A 26 7.88 -3.71 15.02
C GLY A 26 6.61 -4.53 14.81
N SER A 27 6.43 -5.56 15.66
CA SER A 27 5.33 -6.52 15.62
C SER A 27 4.42 -6.47 16.86
N GLY A 28 4.56 -5.43 17.70
CA GLY A 28 3.75 -5.26 18.90
C GLY A 28 2.24 -5.18 18.60
N THR A 29 1.42 -5.73 19.50
CA THR A 29 -0.05 -5.71 19.35
C THR A 29 -0.67 -4.32 19.50
N ASP A 30 0.10 -3.34 19.95
CA ASP A 30 -0.22 -1.92 20.01
C ASP A 30 0.30 -1.14 18.77
N GLN A 31 0.93 -1.85 17.84
CA GLN A 31 1.49 -1.31 16.60
C GLN A 31 0.85 -1.93 15.35
N VAL A 32 0.57 -3.24 15.38
CA VAL A 32 -0.12 -3.96 14.31
C VAL A 32 -1.20 -4.82 14.94
N TRP A 33 -2.47 -4.48 14.73
CA TRP A 33 -3.61 -5.23 15.27
C TRP A 33 -4.83 -5.15 14.38
N VAL A 34 -5.78 -6.03 14.63
CA VAL A 34 -7.13 -5.97 14.05
C VAL A 34 -8.10 -5.64 15.19
N ASP A 35 -8.91 -4.61 15.00
CA ASP A 35 -9.86 -4.13 16.01
C ASP A 35 -11.14 -4.99 16.06
N ALA A 36 -12.05 -4.64 16.99
CA ALA A 36 -13.32 -5.33 17.18
C ALA A 36 -14.28 -5.19 15.97
N GLN A 37 -14.10 -4.19 15.12
CA GLN A 37 -14.81 -4.00 13.86
C GLN A 37 -14.20 -4.81 12.71
N GLY A 38 -13.06 -5.46 12.93
CA GLY A 38 -12.33 -6.21 11.93
C GLY A 38 -11.42 -5.35 11.05
N PHE A 39 -11.10 -4.11 11.44
CA PHE A 39 -10.21 -3.22 10.72
C PHE A 39 -8.76 -3.45 11.15
N LEU A 40 -7.85 -3.47 10.19
CA LEU A 40 -6.42 -3.55 10.44
C LEU A 40 -5.87 -2.16 10.74
N HIS A 41 -5.07 -2.06 11.79
CA HIS A 41 -4.30 -0.89 12.15
C HIS A 41 -2.81 -1.14 11.94
N LEU A 42 -2.14 -0.23 11.25
CA LEU A 42 -0.69 -0.16 11.14
C LEU A 42 -0.23 1.19 11.69
N LYS A 43 0.70 1.15 12.65
CA LYS A 43 1.13 2.35 13.38
C LYS A 43 2.64 2.50 13.38
N ILE A 44 3.12 3.70 13.09
CA ILE A 44 4.51 4.09 13.35
C ILE A 44 4.58 4.58 14.79
N LYS A 45 5.47 3.98 15.58
CA LYS A 45 5.63 4.27 17.01
C LYS A 45 7.06 4.61 17.35
N GLU A 46 7.20 5.53 18.31
CA GLU A 46 8.48 5.77 18.96
C GLU A 46 8.63 4.84 20.19
N LYS A 47 9.79 4.21 20.34
CA LYS A 47 10.15 3.39 21.47
C LYS A 47 11.64 3.52 21.78
N ASN A 48 11.97 3.98 22.97
CA ASN A 48 13.36 4.11 23.43
C ASN A 48 14.26 4.93 22.48
N GLY A 49 13.72 6.04 21.94
CA GLY A 49 14.44 6.92 21.02
C GLY A 49 14.54 6.44 19.58
N HIS A 50 13.90 5.32 19.24
CA HIS A 50 13.84 4.77 17.87
C HIS A 50 12.40 4.75 17.36
N TRP A 51 12.25 5.03 16.06
CA TRP A 51 10.97 4.92 15.37
C TRP A 51 10.85 3.55 14.71
N TYR A 52 9.73 2.89 14.94
CA TYR A 52 9.40 1.59 14.39
C TYR A 52 8.25 1.70 13.41
N CYS A 53 8.47 1.27 12.20
CA CYS A 53 7.49 1.15 11.11
C CYS A 53 6.71 -0.15 11.24
N ALA A 54 5.63 -0.28 10.45
CA ALA A 54 4.78 -1.45 10.44
C ALA A 54 4.61 -2.02 9.02
N GLU A 55 4.59 -3.34 8.88
CA GLU A 55 4.31 -4.02 7.60
C GLU A 55 3.65 -5.36 7.86
N ILE A 56 2.63 -5.69 7.05
CA ILE A 56 2.06 -7.03 6.97
C ILE A 56 2.29 -7.63 5.59
N ILE A 57 2.46 -8.95 5.54
CA ILE A 57 2.81 -9.73 4.35
C ILE A 57 1.86 -10.91 4.27
N SER A 58 1.11 -11.06 3.18
CA SER A 58 0.21 -12.19 3.01
C SER A 58 0.97 -13.51 2.94
N GLN A 59 0.50 -14.54 3.65
CA GLN A 59 1.05 -15.90 3.49
C GLN A 59 0.70 -16.48 2.12
N ARG A 60 -0.52 -16.19 1.67
CA ARG A 60 -0.97 -16.57 0.33
C ARG A 60 -0.29 -15.70 -0.73
N LYS A 61 0.05 -16.31 -1.86
CA LYS A 61 0.54 -15.64 -3.06
C LYS A 61 -0.54 -15.60 -4.13
N PHE A 62 -0.50 -14.59 -4.97
CA PHE A 62 -1.55 -14.25 -5.92
C PHE A 62 -0.98 -14.11 -7.32
N PRO A 63 -1.68 -14.61 -8.35
CA PRO A 63 -1.39 -14.31 -9.75
C PRO A 63 -2.05 -12.99 -10.19
N ASP A 64 -1.99 -12.69 -11.49
CA ASP A 64 -2.71 -11.56 -12.09
C ASP A 64 -4.19 -11.55 -11.70
N GLY A 65 -4.71 -10.35 -11.43
CA GLY A 65 -6.08 -10.11 -10.99
C GLY A 65 -6.30 -8.68 -10.53
N LYS A 66 -7.43 -8.45 -9.91
CA LYS A 66 -7.79 -7.18 -9.29
C LYS A 66 -7.50 -7.23 -7.79
N PHE A 67 -6.72 -6.29 -7.32
CA PHE A 67 -6.35 -6.08 -5.93
C PHE A 67 -7.06 -4.82 -5.43
N THR A 68 -7.75 -4.92 -4.31
CA THR A 68 -8.54 -3.82 -3.74
C THR A 68 -8.12 -3.56 -2.30
N PHE A 69 -7.93 -2.30 -1.95
CA PHE A 69 -7.58 -1.83 -0.60
C PHE A 69 -8.58 -0.75 -0.17
N GLN A 70 -9.36 -1.02 0.85
CA GLN A 70 -10.29 -0.05 1.45
C GLN A 70 -9.64 0.58 2.66
N VAL A 71 -9.26 1.85 2.54
CA VAL A 71 -8.65 2.66 3.60
C VAL A 71 -9.73 3.37 4.40
N ALA A 72 -9.64 3.33 5.73
CA ALA A 72 -10.62 3.88 6.67
C ALA A 72 -10.01 4.97 7.57
N SER A 73 -9.05 5.73 7.03
CA SER A 73 -8.41 6.86 7.71
C SER A 73 -8.04 7.96 6.71
N ARG A 74 -7.72 9.15 7.22
CA ARG A 74 -7.31 10.32 6.41
C ARG A 74 -5.89 10.13 5.89
N ALA A 75 -5.71 9.18 4.95
CA ALA A 75 -4.41 8.92 4.32
C ALA A 75 -3.88 10.11 3.50
N ASP A 76 -4.76 11.04 3.12
CA ASP A 76 -4.40 12.33 2.50
C ASP A 76 -3.78 13.35 3.47
N LYS A 77 -3.75 13.05 4.78
CA LYS A 77 -3.22 13.91 5.85
C LYS A 77 -2.04 13.27 6.60
N LEU A 78 -1.41 12.26 6.02
CA LEU A 78 -0.19 11.68 6.57
C LEU A 78 0.90 12.75 6.68
N ASP A 79 1.76 12.62 7.71
CA ASP A 79 2.95 13.46 7.83
C ASP A 79 3.82 13.32 6.58
N PRO A 80 4.45 14.38 6.07
CA PRO A 80 5.24 14.31 4.83
C PRO A 80 6.31 13.24 4.80
N ASN A 81 6.88 12.84 5.94
CA ASN A 81 7.89 11.78 6.02
C ASN A 81 7.28 10.37 6.09
N VAL A 82 5.96 10.26 6.17
CA VAL A 82 5.26 8.96 6.26
C VAL A 82 4.83 8.50 4.88
N VAL A 83 5.08 7.23 4.59
CA VAL A 83 4.62 6.54 3.38
C VAL A 83 3.71 5.38 3.76
N ALA A 84 2.51 5.34 3.20
CA ALA A 84 1.64 4.17 3.24
C ALA A 84 1.70 3.47 1.88
N GLY A 85 2.20 2.24 1.86
CA GLY A 85 2.32 1.40 0.67
C GLY A 85 1.28 0.27 0.63
N LEU A 86 0.61 0.14 -0.51
CA LEU A 86 -0.37 -0.89 -0.83
C LEU A 86 0.11 -1.58 -2.10
N PHE A 87 0.69 -2.79 -2.00
CA PHE A 87 1.49 -3.29 -3.10
C PHE A 87 1.55 -4.82 -3.20
N THR A 88 2.09 -5.28 -4.33
CA THR A 88 2.49 -6.68 -4.53
C THR A 88 4.01 -6.80 -4.46
N TRP A 89 4.50 -7.96 -4.01
CA TRP A 89 5.93 -8.25 -3.94
C TRP A 89 6.22 -9.73 -4.17
N ASN A 90 7.32 -10.00 -4.87
CA ASN A 90 7.90 -11.33 -4.96
C ASN A 90 9.36 -11.30 -4.51
N THR A 91 9.77 -12.23 -3.68
CA THR A 91 11.14 -12.30 -3.15
C THR A 91 12.20 -12.54 -4.23
N HIS A 92 11.81 -13.02 -5.43
CA HIS A 92 12.72 -13.24 -6.55
C HIS A 92 13.01 -11.93 -7.29
N PRO A 93 14.28 -11.53 -7.47
CA PRO A 93 14.65 -10.22 -8.05
C PRO A 93 14.32 -10.10 -9.55
N ARG A 94 14.05 -11.21 -10.23
CA ARG A 94 13.67 -11.21 -11.64
C ARG A 94 12.32 -10.50 -11.83
N PHE A 95 12.21 -9.68 -12.87
CA PHE A 95 11.01 -8.88 -13.16
C PHE A 95 10.69 -7.82 -12.09
N HIS A 96 11.74 -7.23 -11.49
CA HIS A 96 11.59 -6.18 -10.48
C HIS A 96 10.61 -6.58 -9.37
N HIS A 97 10.78 -7.81 -8.86
CA HIS A 97 9.98 -8.39 -7.78
C HIS A 97 8.48 -8.51 -8.08
N GLN A 98 8.04 -8.32 -9.33
CA GLN A 98 6.62 -8.27 -9.70
C GLN A 98 5.87 -7.21 -8.85
N GLU A 99 6.53 -6.10 -8.58
CA GLU A 99 6.04 -5.07 -7.67
C GLU A 99 5.22 -4.03 -8.44
N VAL A 100 4.03 -3.83 -7.94
CA VAL A 100 3.04 -2.84 -8.39
C VAL A 100 2.54 -2.14 -7.13
N ASP A 101 2.66 -0.81 -7.10
CA ASP A 101 2.46 -0.04 -5.88
C ASP A 101 1.40 1.04 -6.05
N ILE A 102 0.60 1.24 -5.00
CA ILE A 102 -0.11 2.47 -4.71
C ILE A 102 0.50 3.01 -3.44
N GLU A 103 1.04 4.22 -3.51
CA GLU A 103 1.71 4.84 -2.38
C GLU A 103 1.08 6.19 -2.06
N LEU A 104 0.80 6.41 -0.77
CA LEU A 104 0.24 7.65 -0.23
C LEU A 104 1.31 8.31 0.62
N SER A 105 1.91 9.40 0.11
CA SER A 105 3.01 10.13 0.72
C SER A 105 3.33 11.41 -0.03
N CYS A 106 3.86 12.40 0.70
CA CYS A 106 4.52 13.58 0.13
C CYS A 106 6.05 13.40 -0.02
N TRP A 107 6.61 12.23 0.33
CA TRP A 107 8.04 11.91 0.15
C TRP A 107 8.99 12.94 0.79
N GLY A 108 8.67 13.36 2.02
CA GLY A 108 9.47 14.31 2.79
C GLY A 108 9.26 15.79 2.44
N ASN A 109 8.57 16.09 1.35
CA ASN A 109 8.29 17.47 0.93
C ASN A 109 6.77 17.72 0.81
N PRO A 110 6.17 18.55 1.68
CA PRO A 110 4.72 18.81 1.69
C PRO A 110 4.18 19.48 0.41
N GLU A 111 5.05 20.05 -0.42
CA GLU A 111 4.66 20.66 -1.71
C GLU A 111 4.52 19.62 -2.84
N ASN A 112 4.93 18.37 -2.61
CA ASN A 112 4.75 17.31 -3.59
C ASN A 112 3.28 16.85 -3.66
N PHE A 113 2.92 16.23 -4.78
CA PHE A 113 1.73 15.37 -4.81
C PHE A 113 1.83 14.33 -3.70
N ASN A 114 0.69 14.00 -3.08
CA ASN A 114 0.62 13.12 -1.92
C ASN A 114 0.24 11.67 -2.26
N ALA A 115 0.26 11.30 -3.54
CA ALA A 115 0.01 9.94 -3.99
C ALA A 115 0.72 9.62 -5.30
N GLN A 116 1.01 8.34 -5.50
CA GLN A 116 1.51 7.84 -6.78
C GLN A 116 1.10 6.39 -7.02
N PHE A 117 0.96 6.07 -8.32
CA PHE A 117 0.91 4.71 -8.85
C PHE A 117 2.27 4.38 -9.44
N VAL A 118 2.77 3.18 -9.16
CA VAL A 118 4.10 2.75 -9.64
C VAL A 118 4.03 1.34 -10.20
N VAL A 119 4.72 1.14 -11.31
CA VAL A 119 5.07 -0.18 -11.84
C VAL A 119 6.58 -0.27 -11.88
N GLN A 120 7.17 -1.14 -11.05
CA GLN A 120 8.62 -1.20 -10.94
C GLN A 120 9.33 -1.57 -12.27
N PRO A 121 10.51 -1.01 -12.57
CA PRO A 121 11.33 -0.14 -11.71
C PRO A 121 10.90 1.34 -11.78
N TYR A 122 10.77 1.96 -10.62
CA TYR A 122 10.39 3.38 -10.49
C TYR A 122 11.38 4.35 -11.14
N THR A 123 12.59 3.91 -11.42
CA THR A 123 13.64 4.73 -12.09
C THR A 123 13.29 5.09 -13.54
N ARG A 124 12.29 4.47 -14.13
CA ARG A 124 11.77 4.82 -15.44
C ARG A 124 10.60 5.79 -15.28
N SER A 125 10.72 7.00 -15.82
CA SER A 125 9.70 8.06 -15.67
C SER A 125 8.28 7.66 -16.12
N LYS A 126 8.17 6.77 -17.11
CA LYS A 126 6.90 6.24 -17.61
C LYS A 126 6.25 5.22 -16.66
N ASN A 127 6.95 4.80 -15.63
CA ASN A 127 6.49 3.78 -14.67
C ASN A 127 5.89 4.39 -13.40
N ILE A 128 5.79 5.73 -13.33
CA ILE A 128 5.23 6.45 -12.19
C ILE A 128 4.18 7.43 -12.69
N HIS A 129 3.04 7.45 -12.00
CA HIS A 129 1.99 8.45 -12.16
C HIS A 129 1.68 9.10 -10.81
N ARG A 130 2.03 10.37 -10.64
CA ARG A 130 1.83 11.14 -9.41
C ARG A 130 0.56 11.97 -9.49
N PHE A 131 -0.17 12.07 -8.37
CA PHE A 131 -1.42 12.81 -8.31
C PHE A 131 -1.73 13.29 -6.89
N GLN A 132 -2.70 14.21 -6.80
CA GLN A 132 -3.16 14.75 -5.53
C GLN A 132 -4.40 13.99 -5.06
N VAL A 133 -4.42 13.60 -3.79
CA VAL A 133 -5.57 13.06 -3.08
C VAL A 133 -6.07 14.12 -2.09
N GLU A 134 -7.35 14.47 -2.19
CA GLU A 134 -8.08 15.32 -1.24
C GLU A 134 -9.36 14.59 -0.87
N LEU A 135 -9.36 13.91 0.28
CA LEU A 135 -10.50 13.11 0.68
C LEU A 135 -11.65 13.98 1.21
N LYS A 136 -12.87 13.68 0.77
CA LYS A 136 -14.10 14.31 1.27
C LYS A 136 -14.55 13.77 2.63
N GLY A 137 -13.95 12.68 3.10
CA GLY A 137 -14.21 12.01 4.38
C GLY A 137 -13.05 11.08 4.71
N ASP A 138 -13.27 10.14 5.64
CA ASP A 138 -12.21 9.27 6.15
C ASP A 138 -11.96 8.04 5.27
N TYR A 139 -12.80 7.80 4.25
CA TYR A 139 -12.80 6.56 3.48
C TYR A 139 -12.35 6.78 2.03
N SER A 140 -11.46 5.91 1.59
CA SER A 140 -11.04 5.82 0.19
C SER A 140 -10.84 4.36 -0.21
N THR A 141 -10.92 4.09 -1.51
CA THR A 141 -10.61 2.78 -2.07
C THR A 141 -9.55 2.96 -3.15
N HIS A 142 -8.56 2.10 -3.10
CA HIS A 142 -7.44 2.07 -4.01
C HIS A 142 -7.36 0.68 -4.63
N GLU A 143 -7.25 0.60 -5.95
CA GLU A 143 -7.27 -0.66 -6.67
C GLU A 143 -6.21 -0.66 -7.77
N PHE A 144 -5.68 -1.84 -8.07
CA PHE A 144 -5.04 -2.08 -9.34
C PHE A 144 -5.46 -3.45 -9.90
N THR A 145 -5.61 -3.48 -11.22
CA THR A 145 -5.85 -4.71 -11.97
C THR A 145 -4.64 -5.00 -12.83
N THR A 146 -4.01 -6.16 -12.62
CA THR A 146 -2.85 -6.59 -13.39
C THR A 146 -3.26 -7.63 -14.42
N GLY A 147 -2.71 -7.52 -15.61
CA GLY A 147 -2.87 -8.47 -16.69
C GLY A 147 -1.57 -8.70 -17.44
N ARG A 148 -1.66 -9.42 -18.55
CA ARG A 148 -0.47 -9.83 -19.29
C ARG A 148 0.43 -8.67 -19.71
N ASP A 149 -0.15 -7.59 -20.18
CA ASP A 149 0.56 -6.47 -20.81
C ASP A 149 0.08 -5.11 -20.28
N PHE A 150 -0.63 -5.09 -19.14
CA PHE A 150 -1.17 -3.86 -18.55
C PHE A 150 -1.25 -3.93 -17.03
N VAL A 151 -1.28 -2.75 -16.43
CA VAL A 151 -1.77 -2.51 -15.08
C VAL A 151 -2.73 -1.33 -15.14
N PHE A 152 -3.96 -1.52 -14.66
CA PHE A 152 -4.94 -0.45 -14.54
C PHE A 152 -5.10 -0.09 -13.07
N PHE A 153 -4.82 1.16 -12.72
CA PHE A 153 -4.96 1.70 -11.38
C PHE A 153 -6.20 2.58 -11.30
N GLU A 154 -6.83 2.55 -10.14
CA GLU A 154 -7.98 3.39 -9.83
C GLU A 154 -8.01 3.72 -8.33
N SER A 155 -8.27 5.01 -8.01
CA SER A 155 -8.53 5.47 -6.65
C SER A 155 -9.81 6.28 -6.63
N TYR A 156 -10.65 6.07 -5.62
CA TYR A 156 -11.93 6.77 -5.50
C TYR A 156 -12.34 6.97 -4.04
N HIS A 157 -13.26 7.93 -3.83
CA HIS A 157 -13.78 8.27 -2.52
C HIS A 157 -14.70 7.18 -1.98
N GLY A 158 -14.65 6.97 -0.67
CA GLY A 158 -15.53 6.03 0.01
C GLY A 158 -15.18 4.57 -0.21
N HIS A 159 -16.11 3.70 0.17
CA HIS A 159 -16.05 2.24 0.00
C HIS A 159 -17.29 1.76 -0.79
N PRO A 160 -17.48 2.19 -2.02
CA PRO A 160 -18.63 1.76 -2.82
C PRO A 160 -18.54 0.27 -3.15
N GLU A 161 -19.67 -0.38 -3.35
CA GLU A 161 -19.72 -1.77 -3.81
C GLU A 161 -19.18 -1.92 -5.24
N LYS A 162 -19.35 -0.87 -6.06
CA LYS A 162 -18.79 -0.79 -7.43
C LYS A 162 -18.02 0.52 -7.58
N SER A 163 -16.89 0.47 -8.25
CA SER A 163 -16.03 1.65 -8.52
C SER A 163 -16.80 2.79 -9.18
N SER A 164 -17.74 2.48 -10.07
CA SER A 164 -18.60 3.47 -10.75
C SER A 164 -19.51 4.29 -9.82
N GLN A 165 -19.70 3.86 -8.57
CA GLN A 165 -20.49 4.57 -7.55
C GLN A 165 -19.65 5.49 -6.68
N GLY A 166 -18.32 5.32 -6.68
CA GLY A 166 -17.37 6.19 -6.00
C GLY A 166 -17.00 7.39 -6.86
N GLY A 167 -16.89 8.58 -6.25
CA GLY A 167 -16.29 9.71 -6.94
C GLY A 167 -14.82 9.41 -7.25
N SER A 168 -14.43 9.40 -8.53
CA SER A 168 -13.05 9.16 -8.96
C SER A 168 -12.10 10.21 -8.37
N ILE A 169 -10.99 9.74 -7.82
CA ILE A 169 -9.85 10.57 -7.41
C ILE A 169 -8.85 10.61 -8.56
N ASN A 170 -8.41 9.45 -9.02
CA ASN A 170 -7.49 9.31 -10.14
C ASN A 170 -7.55 7.91 -10.75
N SER A 171 -7.17 7.79 -12.01
CA SER A 171 -6.97 6.51 -12.68
C SER A 171 -5.79 6.57 -13.64
N TRP A 172 -5.11 5.45 -13.83
CA TRP A 172 -3.99 5.35 -14.74
C TRP A 172 -3.90 3.97 -15.38
N LEU A 173 -3.79 3.94 -16.70
CA LEU A 173 -3.54 2.72 -17.45
C LEU A 173 -2.07 2.67 -17.88
N PHE A 174 -1.32 1.78 -17.27
CA PHE A 174 0.02 1.43 -17.69
C PHE A 174 -0.04 0.28 -18.70
N ASN A 175 0.46 0.51 -19.91
CA ASN A 175 0.57 -0.49 -20.96
C ASN A 175 2.04 -0.74 -21.27
N SER A 176 2.47 -2.00 -21.25
CA SER A 176 3.80 -2.40 -21.67
C SER A 176 3.82 -3.87 -22.06
N ALA A 177 4.30 -4.16 -23.26
CA ALA A 177 4.55 -5.54 -23.69
C ALA A 177 5.55 -6.29 -22.77
N GLN A 178 6.28 -5.56 -21.92
CA GLN A 178 7.18 -6.07 -20.88
C GLN A 178 6.66 -5.79 -19.48
N GLY A 179 5.36 -5.52 -19.34
CA GLY A 179 4.71 -5.24 -18.05
C GLY A 179 4.91 -6.35 -17.02
N PRO A 180 4.76 -6.03 -15.73
CA PRO A 180 4.90 -7.00 -14.68
C PRO A 180 3.79 -8.03 -14.81
N ARG A 181 4.13 -9.27 -15.09
CA ARG A 181 3.20 -10.39 -14.93
C ARG A 181 3.27 -10.83 -13.47
N ILE A 182 2.18 -10.61 -12.76
CA ILE A 182 2.06 -11.12 -11.40
C ILE A 182 1.74 -12.61 -11.48
N ARG A 183 2.70 -13.46 -11.18
CA ARG A 183 2.50 -14.91 -11.22
C ARG A 183 2.33 -15.53 -9.85
N ASN A 184 3.01 -14.96 -8.87
CA ASN A 184 3.11 -15.55 -7.53
C ASN A 184 3.64 -14.50 -6.55
N ALA A 185 2.94 -13.35 -6.44
CA ALA A 185 3.32 -12.26 -5.57
C ALA A 185 2.51 -12.25 -4.26
N GLU A 186 3.14 -11.83 -3.20
CA GLU A 186 2.50 -11.51 -1.93
C GLU A 186 1.77 -10.17 -2.05
N ILE A 187 0.67 -10.00 -1.34
CA ILE A 187 0.12 -8.68 -1.03
C ILE A 187 0.84 -8.18 0.21
N ARG A 188 1.28 -6.94 0.18
CA ARG A 188 1.90 -6.28 1.32
C ARG A 188 1.25 -4.93 1.59
N ILE A 189 1.19 -4.56 2.84
CA ILE A 189 0.76 -3.25 3.30
C ILE A 189 1.76 -2.78 4.32
N ASN A 190 2.30 -1.58 4.13
CA ASN A 190 3.24 -1.00 5.07
C ASN A 190 2.95 0.47 5.38
N LEU A 191 3.47 0.90 6.50
CA LEU A 191 3.55 2.30 6.93
C LEU A 191 4.99 2.53 7.38
N TRP A 192 5.73 3.37 6.67
CA TRP A 192 7.17 3.53 6.86
C TRP A 192 7.64 4.98 6.72
N LEU A 193 8.90 5.24 7.05
CA LEU A 193 9.50 6.58 7.11
C LEU A 193 10.51 6.77 5.98
N VAL A 194 10.33 7.86 5.22
CA VAL A 194 11.29 8.27 4.17
C VAL A 194 12.67 8.47 4.80
N ASP A 195 13.69 7.82 4.23
CA ASP A 195 15.08 7.87 4.70
C ASP A 195 15.28 7.56 6.20
N GLY A 196 14.33 6.88 6.84
CA GLY A 196 14.34 6.61 8.27
C GLY A 196 14.13 7.86 9.13
N LEU A 197 13.74 8.98 8.55
CA LEU A 197 13.51 10.23 9.26
C LEU A 197 12.19 10.19 10.03
N PRO A 198 12.16 10.61 11.29
CA PRO A 198 10.93 10.64 12.08
C PRO A 198 9.88 11.55 11.43
N PRO A 199 8.59 11.36 11.77
CA PRO A 199 7.56 12.30 11.34
C PRO A 199 7.93 13.75 11.70
N ASN A 200 7.70 14.70 10.80
CA ASN A 200 8.04 16.12 11.01
C ASN A 200 7.37 16.68 12.26
N ASN A 201 6.15 16.26 12.53
CA ASN A 201 5.37 16.67 13.70
C ASN A 201 5.76 15.92 15.00
N ARG A 202 6.71 14.96 14.92
CA ARG A 202 7.16 14.11 16.05
C ARG A 202 6.02 13.33 16.75
N ARG A 203 4.93 13.05 16.04
CA ARG A 203 3.82 12.24 16.52
C ARG A 203 3.79 10.88 15.84
N GLU A 204 3.28 9.88 16.53
CA GLU A 204 2.96 8.59 15.94
C GLU A 204 2.01 8.76 14.77
N ALA A 205 2.16 7.95 13.73
CA ALA A 205 1.31 7.96 12.55
C ALA A 205 0.59 6.62 12.42
N GLU A 206 -0.62 6.64 11.87
CA GLU A 206 -1.45 5.46 11.74
C GLU A 206 -2.19 5.45 10.41
N ILE A 207 -2.31 4.26 9.82
CA ILE A 207 -3.25 3.98 8.73
C ILE A 207 -4.18 2.85 9.15
N ILE A 208 -5.47 2.99 8.80
CA ILE A 208 -6.50 2.00 9.10
C ILE A 208 -7.02 1.43 7.79
N ILE A 209 -6.98 0.11 7.67
CA ILE A 209 -7.45 -0.63 6.49
C ILE A 209 -8.70 -1.43 6.88
N ARG A 210 -9.83 -1.10 6.24
CA ARG A 210 -11.09 -1.81 6.45
C ARG A 210 -11.09 -3.19 5.81
N ARG A 211 -10.54 -3.29 4.58
CA ARG A 211 -10.59 -4.53 3.80
C ARG A 211 -9.50 -4.59 2.75
N VAL A 212 -9.02 -5.81 2.52
CA VAL A 212 -8.25 -6.18 1.33
C VAL A 212 -9.05 -7.21 0.54
N GLY A 213 -9.15 -7.01 -0.77
CA GLY A 213 -9.83 -7.91 -1.69
C GLY A 213 -8.93 -8.37 -2.82
N TYR A 214 -9.22 -9.57 -3.34
CA TYR A 214 -8.59 -10.08 -4.55
C TYR A 214 -9.61 -10.84 -5.41
N ILE A 215 -9.63 -10.51 -6.71
CA ILE A 215 -10.43 -11.21 -7.71
C ILE A 215 -9.48 -11.69 -8.82
N PRO A 216 -9.41 -13.00 -9.10
CA PRO A 216 -8.53 -13.51 -10.14
C PRO A 216 -8.98 -13.03 -11.53
N MET A 217 -8.03 -12.84 -12.45
CA MET A 217 -8.29 -12.34 -13.80
C MET A 217 -9.33 -13.19 -14.56
N SER A 218 -9.41 -14.49 -14.28
CA SER A 218 -10.42 -15.38 -14.89
C SER A 218 -11.87 -15.02 -14.55
N GLN A 219 -12.10 -14.37 -13.39
CA GLN A 219 -13.43 -13.93 -12.94
C GLN A 219 -13.78 -12.49 -13.38
N LEU A 220 -12.81 -11.73 -13.88
CA LEU A 220 -13.04 -10.36 -14.38
C LEU A 220 -13.48 -10.32 -15.85
N ARG A 221 -13.34 -11.44 -16.56
CA ARG A 221 -13.67 -11.56 -18.00
C ARG A 221 -15.08 -12.09 -18.27
N SER A 222 -15.88 -12.34 -17.21
CA SER A 222 -17.24 -12.84 -17.30
C SER A 222 -18.30 -11.73 -17.35
#